data_9a689abf434b8e22193a92702c84b505
#
_entry.id   9a689abf434b8e22193a92702c84b505
#
_cell.length_a   1.000
_cell.length_b   1.000
_cell.length_c   1.000
_cell.angle_alpha   90.00
_cell.angle_beta   90.00
_cell.angle_gamma   90.00
#
_symmetry.space_group_name_H-M   'P 1'
#
loop_
_entity.id
_entity.type
_entity.pdbx_description
1 polymer ?
#
loop_
_entity_poly.entity_id
_entity_poly.type
_entity_poly.pdbx_seq_one_letter_code
_entity_poly.pdbx_strand_id
1 'polypeptide(L)' 'VVLDTREGATYVGRFHEETAGGMLLHDAAGFDPAAGGSRDEFLRRTAKFGVRIDHRSILVPSAEVAGLVPFGDLKL' A
#
# COMPACT_ATOMS: atom_id res chain seq x y z
N VAL A 1 -2.37 -1.09 -6.87
CA VAL A 1 -2.30 0.31 -6.42
C VAL A 1 -1.30 0.45 -5.28
N VAL A 2 -0.83 1.67 -5.09
CA VAL A 2 -0.03 2.07 -3.92
C VAL A 2 -0.88 3.00 -3.08
N LEU A 3 -1.09 2.64 -1.83
CA LEU A 3 -1.83 3.44 -0.88
C LEU A 3 -0.89 3.89 0.22
N ASP A 4 -0.71 5.21 0.33
CA ASP A 4 0.08 5.81 1.39
C ASP A 4 -0.84 6.29 2.51
N THR A 5 -0.41 6.07 3.74
CA THR A 5 -1.13 6.55 4.92
C THR A 5 -0.45 7.78 5.50
N ARG A 6 -1.21 8.53 6.30
CA ARG A 6 -0.71 9.74 6.96
C ARG A 6 0.40 9.45 7.98
N GLU A 7 0.44 8.23 8.48
CA GLU A 7 1.45 7.80 9.47
C GLU A 7 2.72 7.24 8.83
N GLY A 8 2.77 7.19 7.51
CA GLY A 8 3.94 6.73 6.77
C GLY A 8 3.92 5.26 6.37
N ALA A 9 2.92 4.49 6.80
CA ALA A 9 2.75 3.14 6.31
C ALA A 9 2.31 3.18 4.84
N THR A 10 2.77 2.20 4.05
CA THR A 10 2.46 2.11 2.61
C THR A 10 2.00 0.70 2.32
N TYR A 11 0.96 0.58 1.51
CA TYR A 11 0.43 -0.72 1.07
C TYR A 11 0.45 -0.80 -0.44
N VAL A 12 0.84 -1.96 -0.96
CA VAL A 12 0.76 -2.26 -2.40
C VAL A 12 -0.12 -3.49 -2.56
N GLY A 13 -1.21 -3.35 -3.30
CA GLY A 13 -2.13 -4.46 -3.50
C GLY A 13 -3.17 -4.14 -4.56
N ARG A 14 -4.19 -5.00 -4.64
CA ARG A 14 -5.28 -4.79 -5.57
C ARG A 14 -6.36 -3.95 -4.91
N PHE A 15 -6.70 -2.84 -5.53
CA PHE A 15 -7.84 -2.05 -5.08
C PHE A 15 -9.12 -2.83 -5.36
N HIS A 16 -9.93 -3.05 -4.33
CA HIS A 16 -11.20 -3.76 -4.47
C HIS A 16 -12.37 -2.77 -4.55
N GLU A 17 -12.53 -1.96 -3.50
CA GLU A 17 -13.59 -0.95 -3.49
C GLU A 17 -13.33 0.12 -2.44
N GLU A 18 -13.95 1.27 -2.65
CA GLU A 18 -14.08 2.29 -1.63
C GLU A 18 -15.39 2.05 -0.89
N THR A 19 -15.32 1.94 0.44
CA THR A 19 -16.48 1.76 1.30
C THR A 19 -16.70 2.99 2.15
N ALA A 20 -17.81 3.04 2.87
CA ALA A 20 -18.06 4.11 3.83
C ALA A 20 -16.97 4.18 4.92
N GLY A 21 -16.32 3.04 5.21
CA GLY A 21 -15.27 2.96 6.22
C GLY A 21 -13.86 3.25 5.71
N GLY A 22 -13.63 3.20 4.40
CA GLY A 22 -12.32 3.42 3.84
C GLY A 22 -12.06 2.69 2.54
N MET A 23 -10.77 2.52 2.22
CA MET A 23 -10.32 1.83 1.01
C MET A 23 -10.02 0.37 1.31
N LEU A 24 -10.66 -0.54 0.58
CA LEU A 24 -10.46 -1.98 0.75
C LEU A 24 -9.51 -2.48 -0.32
N LEU A 25 -8.39 -3.05 0.14
CA LEU A 25 -7.40 -3.68 -0.73
C LEU A 25 -7.39 -5.18 -0.50
N HIS A 26 -7.10 -5.93 -1.57
CA HIS A 26 -6.89 -7.37 -1.52
C HIS A 26 -5.45 -7.70 -1.89
N ASP A 27 -4.93 -8.78 -1.30
CA ASP A 27 -3.60 -9.31 -1.60
C ASP A 27 -2.52 -8.22 -1.53
N ALA A 28 -2.42 -7.59 -0.37
CA ALA A 28 -1.55 -6.43 -0.18
C ALA A 28 -0.30 -6.75 0.62
N ALA A 29 0.81 -6.13 0.21
CA ALA A 29 2.03 -6.06 1.01
C ALA A 29 2.02 -4.74 1.79
N GLY A 30 2.56 -4.76 3.00
CA GLY A 30 2.63 -3.59 3.86
C GLY A 30 4.06 -3.18 4.18
N PHE A 31 4.30 -1.89 4.20
CA PHE A 31 5.55 -1.30 4.68
C PHE A 31 5.25 -0.44 5.91
N ASP A 32 5.97 -0.73 7.00
CA ASP A 32 5.88 0.03 8.24
C ASP A 32 7.21 0.73 8.48
N PRO A 33 7.26 2.07 8.48
CA PRO A 33 8.51 2.79 8.70
C PRO A 33 9.12 2.50 10.07
N ALA A 34 8.33 2.13 11.06
CA ALA A 34 8.83 1.78 12.39
C ALA A 34 9.63 0.47 12.39
N ALA A 35 9.41 -0.40 11.40
CA ALA A 35 10.15 -1.66 11.28
C ALA A 35 11.52 -1.50 10.60
N GLY A 36 11.84 -0.30 10.12
CA GLY A 36 13.09 0.00 9.43
C GLY A 36 12.96 -0.08 7.91
N GLY A 37 14.00 0.36 7.21
CA GLY A 37 14.00 0.43 5.76
C GLY A 37 13.34 1.70 5.25
N SER A 38 13.20 1.80 3.93
CA SER A 38 12.59 2.95 3.30
C SER A 38 11.44 2.55 2.39
N ARG A 39 10.52 3.49 2.17
CA ARG A 39 9.42 3.33 1.24
C ARG A 39 9.95 3.04 -0.17
N ASP A 40 10.99 3.75 -0.60
CA ASP A 40 11.58 3.55 -1.91
C ASP A 40 12.11 2.13 -2.09
N GLU A 41 12.82 1.61 -1.11
CA GLU A 41 13.31 0.22 -1.14
C GLU A 41 12.16 -0.76 -1.22
N PHE A 42 11.12 -0.57 -0.42
CA PHE A 42 9.93 -1.41 -0.42
C PHE A 42 9.28 -1.43 -1.80
N LEU A 43 9.09 -0.26 -2.40
CA LEU A 43 8.46 -0.15 -3.72
C LEU A 43 9.34 -0.75 -4.82
N ARG A 44 10.66 -0.54 -4.78
CA ARG A 44 11.59 -1.12 -5.75
C ARG A 44 11.62 -2.64 -5.68
N ARG A 45 11.60 -3.20 -4.47
CA ARG A 45 11.55 -4.65 -4.27
C ARG A 45 10.24 -5.22 -4.78
N THR A 46 9.15 -4.55 -4.53
CA THR A 46 7.83 -4.96 -5.03
C THR A 46 7.79 -4.93 -6.55
N ALA A 47 8.36 -3.90 -7.18
CA ALA A 47 8.44 -3.81 -8.63
C ALA A 47 9.29 -4.93 -9.23
N LYS A 48 10.37 -5.32 -8.53
CA LYS A 48 11.31 -6.33 -9.03
C LYS A 48 10.85 -7.75 -8.79
N PHE A 49 10.29 -8.04 -7.62
CA PHE A 49 10.00 -9.41 -7.18
C PHE A 49 8.50 -9.70 -7.03
N GLY A 50 7.66 -8.72 -7.25
CA GLY A 50 6.21 -8.87 -7.08
C GLY A 50 5.75 -8.60 -5.65
N VAL A 51 4.44 -8.63 -5.46
CA VAL A 51 3.82 -8.33 -4.17
C VAL A 51 3.97 -9.53 -3.24
N ARG A 52 4.58 -9.30 -2.09
CA ARG A 52 4.59 -10.28 -1.01
C ARG A 52 3.33 -10.06 -0.18
N ILE A 53 2.40 -11.00 -0.25
CA ILE A 53 1.09 -10.83 0.38
C ILE A 53 1.20 -10.98 1.90
N ASP A 54 1.07 -9.85 2.61
CA ASP A 54 1.00 -9.82 4.06
C ASP A 54 -0.45 -9.80 4.55
N HIS A 55 -1.35 -9.25 3.73
CA HIS A 55 -2.76 -9.10 4.04
C HIS A 55 -3.60 -9.58 2.87
N ARG A 56 -4.46 -10.56 3.09
CA ARG A 56 -5.41 -10.97 2.06
C ARG A 56 -6.47 -9.92 1.81
N SER A 57 -6.88 -9.24 2.86
CA SER A 57 -7.79 -8.11 2.80
C SER A 57 -7.39 -7.12 3.89
N ILE A 58 -7.34 -5.85 3.55
CA ILE A 58 -7.09 -4.79 4.51
C ILE A 58 -7.97 -3.59 4.19
N LEU A 59 -8.64 -3.09 5.20
CA LEU A 59 -9.42 -1.86 5.11
C LEU A 59 -8.61 -0.73 5.73
N VAL A 60 -8.25 0.27 4.92
CA VAL A 60 -7.54 1.45 5.41
C VAL A 60 -8.58 2.56 5.59
N PRO A 61 -8.81 3.00 6.84
CA PRO A 61 -9.80 4.04 7.09
C PRO A 61 -9.55 5.30 6.26
N SER A 62 -10.62 5.91 5.77
CA SER A 62 -10.52 7.09 4.89
C SER A 62 -9.69 8.21 5.51
N ALA A 63 -9.82 8.41 6.83
CA ALA A 63 -9.07 9.45 7.54
C ALA A 63 -7.56 9.21 7.54
N GLU A 64 -7.12 7.97 7.33
CA GLU A 64 -5.71 7.61 7.33
C GLU A 64 -5.09 7.62 5.92
N VAL A 65 -5.90 7.70 4.87
CA VAL A 65 -5.41 7.67 3.49
C VAL A 65 -4.81 9.02 3.13
N ALA A 66 -3.52 9.04 2.80
CA ALA A 66 -2.84 10.23 2.32
C ALA A 66 -2.80 10.27 0.78
N GLY A 67 -2.73 9.11 0.13
CA GLY A 67 -2.72 9.04 -1.32
C GLY A 67 -3.01 7.63 -1.80
N LEU A 68 -3.54 7.54 -3.02
CA LEU A 68 -3.82 6.28 -3.70
C LEU A 68 -3.52 6.48 -5.18
N VAL A 69 -2.56 5.72 -5.69
CA VAL A 69 -2.16 5.80 -7.11
C VAL A 69 -1.99 4.40 -7.69
N PRO A 70 -2.20 4.22 -9.01
CA PRO A 70 -1.84 2.97 -9.67
C PRO A 70 -0.34 2.72 -9.55
N PHE A 71 0.06 1.47 -9.33
CA PHE A 71 1.47 1.12 -9.18
C PHE A 71 2.29 1.51 -10.41
N GLY A 72 1.71 1.35 -11.60
CA GLY A 72 2.37 1.69 -12.85
C GLY A 72 2.68 3.17 -13.03
N ASP A 73 2.05 4.06 -12.25
CA ASP A 73 2.29 5.50 -12.32
C ASP A 73 3.49 5.93 -11.47
N LEU A 74 4.06 5.02 -10.69
CA LEU A 74 5.24 5.32 -9.90
C LEU A 74 6.48 5.40 -10.77
N LYS A 75 7.31 6.40 -10.51
CA LYS A 75 8.63 6.53 -11.13
C LYS A 75 9.66 6.05 -10.12
N LEU A 76 10.14 4.85 -10.34
CA LEU A 76 11.13 4.21 -9.46
C LEU A 76 12.53 4.28 -10.04
#